data_672bda6b726e564e3bbf9d1e6fd057d5
#
_entry.id   672bda6b726e564e3bbf9d1e6fd057d5
#
_cell.length_a   1.000
_cell.length_b   1.000
_cell.length_c   1.000
_cell.angle_alpha   90.00
_cell.angle_beta   90.00
_cell.angle_gamma   90.00
#
_symmetry.space_group_name_H-M   'P 1'
#
loop_
_entity.id
_entity.type
_entity.pdbx_description
1 polymer ?
#
loop_
_entity_poly.entity_id
_entity_poly.type
_entity_poly.pdbx_seq_one_letter_code
_entity_poly.pdbx_strand_id
1 'polypeptide(L)'
;MEKKKNWLDTYLTPAKELVGYECYVSCDYEENSAKGKFSVIIIKNGEVVAKEKNHIYCASKAVVIVEATLFMMQKCENADVITIHSEYFKNYFAFFNMARKAYAQTKKNYMSLYKSFRKDAEVIFDLTTWCKRNEYDDEVEKMLGNN
;
A
#
# COMPACT_ATOMS: atom_id res chain seq x y z
N MET A 1 9.43 -31.24 32.12
CA MET A 1 8.21 -31.88 31.59
C MET A 1 7.37 -30.90 30.84
N GLU A 2 7.06 -31.21 29.64
CA GLU A 2 6.21 -30.35 28.84
C GLU A 2 4.78 -30.41 29.39
N LYS A 3 4.23 -29.28 29.75
CA LYS A 3 2.90 -29.18 30.27
C LYS A 3 1.89 -29.30 29.14
N LYS A 4 0.96 -30.21 29.27
CA LYS A 4 -0.09 -30.35 28.27
C LYS A 4 -0.97 -29.13 28.26
N LYS A 5 -1.06 -28.44 27.15
CA LYS A 5 -1.94 -27.30 26.99
C LYS A 5 -3.38 -27.72 26.97
N ASN A 6 -4.19 -27.08 27.76
CA ASN A 6 -5.63 -27.22 27.70
C ASN A 6 -6.21 -26.04 26.88
N TRP A 7 -7.52 -26.05 26.66
CA TRP A 7 -8.15 -25.01 25.86
C TRP A 7 -8.09 -23.63 26.53
N LEU A 8 -8.06 -23.55 27.87
CA LEU A 8 -7.89 -22.28 28.57
C LEU A 8 -6.53 -21.67 28.31
N ASP A 9 -5.49 -22.49 28.29
CA ASP A 9 -4.15 -22.02 28.02
C ASP A 9 -4.07 -21.44 26.58
N THR A 10 -4.81 -22.03 25.66
CA THR A 10 -4.88 -21.55 24.29
C THR A 10 -5.49 -20.13 24.24
N TYR A 11 -6.55 -19.88 25.02
CA TYR A 11 -7.18 -18.55 25.05
C TYR A 11 -6.39 -17.54 25.87
N LEU A 12 -5.67 -17.97 26.86
CA LEU A 12 -4.91 -17.10 27.75
C LEU A 12 -3.49 -16.81 27.24
N THR A 13 -3.00 -17.59 26.29
CA THR A 13 -1.71 -17.32 25.66
C THR A 13 -1.78 -15.98 24.92
N PRO A 14 -0.85 -15.05 25.22
CA PRO A 14 -0.84 -13.79 24.49
C PRO A 14 -0.77 -14.03 22.99
N ALA A 15 -1.64 -13.36 22.25
CA ALA A 15 -1.59 -13.43 20.81
C ALA A 15 -0.25 -12.90 20.32
N LYS A 16 0.28 -13.50 19.26
CA LYS A 16 1.46 -12.99 18.61
C LYS A 16 1.19 -11.53 18.20
N GLU A 17 2.13 -10.65 18.51
CA GLU A 17 2.01 -9.27 18.09
C GLU A 17 1.98 -9.20 16.57
N LEU A 18 0.92 -8.58 16.04
CA LEU A 18 0.76 -8.44 14.59
C LEU A 18 1.70 -7.38 14.05
N VAL A 19 2.31 -7.69 12.92
CA VAL A 19 3.10 -6.71 12.18
C VAL A 19 2.17 -5.96 11.25
N GLY A 20 1.83 -4.73 11.62
CA GLY A 20 0.93 -3.87 10.86
C GLY A 20 1.68 -2.72 10.21
N TYR A 21 1.40 -2.50 8.94
CA TYR A 21 1.93 -1.35 8.20
C TYR A 21 0.79 -0.43 7.79
N GLU A 22 1.05 0.86 7.84
CA GLU A 22 0.19 1.86 7.25
C GLU A 22 0.97 2.59 6.18
N CYS A 23 0.40 2.71 5.00
CA CYS A 23 1.05 3.29 3.84
C CYS A 23 0.25 4.47 3.33
N TYR A 24 0.92 5.57 3.11
CA TYR A 24 0.32 6.81 2.57
C TYR A 24 0.97 7.10 1.24
N VAL A 25 0.18 7.52 0.26
CA VAL A 25 0.66 7.72 -1.10
C VAL A 25 0.05 8.93 -1.76
N SER A 26 0.86 9.63 -2.54
CA SER A 26 0.40 10.67 -3.46
C SER A 26 1.06 10.43 -4.82
N CYS A 27 0.29 10.63 -5.89
CA CYS A 27 0.73 10.35 -7.26
C CYS A 27 0.45 11.55 -8.16
N ASP A 28 1.33 11.74 -9.13
CA ASP A 28 1.14 12.77 -10.16
C ASP A 28 1.61 12.22 -11.50
N TYR A 29 1.06 12.78 -12.58
CA TYR A 29 1.39 12.35 -13.93
C TYR A 29 1.33 13.53 -14.89
N GLU A 30 2.38 13.67 -15.69
CA GLU A 30 2.48 14.70 -16.73
C GLU A 30 2.38 14.04 -18.10
N GLU A 31 1.26 14.26 -18.79
CA GLU A 31 0.98 13.63 -20.09
C GLU A 31 2.02 13.97 -21.14
N ASN A 32 2.42 15.24 -21.23
CA ASN A 32 3.30 15.71 -22.28
C ASN A 32 4.67 15.03 -22.28
N SER A 33 5.17 14.71 -21.12
CA SER A 33 6.48 14.05 -20.97
C SER A 33 6.38 12.56 -20.67
N ALA A 34 5.16 12.03 -20.53
CA ALA A 34 4.90 10.65 -20.10
C ALA A 34 5.62 10.32 -18.78
N LYS A 35 5.75 11.31 -17.91
CA LYS A 35 6.50 11.19 -16.67
C LYS A 35 5.56 11.18 -15.47
N GLY A 36 5.64 10.12 -14.70
CA GLY A 36 4.93 9.99 -13.44
C GLY A 36 5.87 10.13 -12.26
N LYS A 37 5.30 10.51 -11.14
CA LYS A 37 6.01 10.51 -9.86
C LYS A 37 5.04 10.12 -8.76
N PHE A 38 5.59 9.52 -7.71
CA PHE A 38 4.81 9.23 -6.51
C PHE A 38 5.68 9.40 -5.28
N SER A 39 5.05 9.73 -4.19
CA SER A 39 5.69 9.76 -2.88
C SER A 39 4.93 8.86 -1.93
N VAL A 40 5.65 8.20 -1.04
CA VAL A 40 5.08 7.27 -0.07
C VAL A 40 5.68 7.50 1.31
N ILE A 41 4.84 7.26 2.32
CA ILE A 41 5.28 7.20 3.71
C ILE A 41 4.80 5.85 4.23
N ILE A 42 5.71 5.08 4.80
CA ILE A 42 5.41 3.76 5.34
C ILE A 42 5.67 3.75 6.84
N ILE A 43 4.66 3.33 7.58
CA ILE A 43 4.68 3.29 9.04
C ILE A 43 4.50 1.85 9.48
N LYS A 44 5.42 1.35 10.30
CA LYS A 44 5.36 0.01 10.86
C LYS A 44 5.08 0.11 12.35
N ASN A 45 3.94 -0.45 12.78
CA ASN A 45 3.55 -0.45 14.20
C ASN A 45 3.71 0.94 14.87
N GLY A 46 3.29 1.99 14.16
CA GLY A 46 3.32 3.35 14.67
C GLY A 46 4.59 4.15 14.42
N GLU A 47 5.64 3.53 13.87
CA GLU A 47 6.91 4.20 13.59
C GLU A 47 7.11 4.36 12.08
N VAL A 48 7.52 5.55 11.66
CA VAL A 48 7.86 5.81 10.26
C VAL A 48 9.13 5.06 9.91
N VAL A 49 9.04 4.13 8.96
CA VAL A 49 10.18 3.31 8.52
C VAL A 49 10.67 3.67 7.13
N ALA A 50 9.87 4.39 6.34
CA ALA A 50 10.30 4.83 5.01
C ALA A 50 9.53 6.08 4.58
N LYS A 51 10.25 6.97 3.90
CA LYS A 51 9.70 8.12 3.17
C LYS A 51 10.45 8.17 1.85
N GLU A 52 9.75 7.91 0.75
CA GLU A 52 10.41 7.81 -0.54
C GLU A 52 9.62 8.52 -1.62
N LYS A 53 10.33 9.04 -2.61
CA LYS A 53 9.76 9.66 -3.80
C LYS A 53 10.43 9.04 -5.01
N ASN A 54 9.63 8.60 -5.97
CA ASN A 54 10.11 7.94 -7.18
C ASN A 54 9.50 8.55 -8.42
N HIS A 55 10.23 8.44 -9.52
CA HIS A 55 9.79 8.84 -10.85
C HIS A 55 9.74 7.63 -11.76
N ILE A 56 8.71 7.57 -12.59
CA ILE A 56 8.58 6.51 -13.59
C ILE A 56 8.14 7.11 -14.93
N TYR A 57 8.53 6.48 -16.01
CA TYR A 57 8.02 6.81 -17.35
C TYR A 57 6.95 5.79 -17.68
N CYS A 58 5.76 6.26 -18.01
CA CYS A 58 4.63 5.37 -18.24
C CYS A 58 3.54 6.07 -19.07
N ALA A 59 2.53 5.30 -19.44
CA ALA A 59 1.50 5.75 -20.36
C ALA A 59 0.37 6.54 -19.71
N SER A 60 0.18 6.43 -18.40
CA SER A 60 -0.98 7.06 -17.73
C SER A 60 -0.81 7.20 -16.23
N LYS A 61 -1.63 8.05 -15.65
CA LYS A 61 -1.69 8.21 -14.19
C LYS A 61 -2.09 6.91 -13.49
N ALA A 62 -2.96 6.11 -14.12
CA ALA A 62 -3.36 4.83 -13.55
C ALA A 62 -2.15 3.91 -13.33
N VAL A 63 -1.19 3.90 -14.25
CA VAL A 63 0.04 3.12 -14.09
C VAL A 63 0.84 3.62 -12.89
N VAL A 64 0.95 4.93 -12.71
CA VAL A 64 1.67 5.50 -11.55
C VAL A 64 1.05 5.00 -10.25
N ILE A 65 -0.28 5.07 -10.16
CA ILE A 65 -1.00 4.69 -8.94
C ILE A 65 -0.82 3.20 -8.64
N VAL A 66 -0.94 2.35 -9.66
CA VAL A 66 -0.76 0.89 -9.48
C VAL A 66 0.67 0.56 -9.09
N GLU A 67 1.64 1.15 -9.76
CA GLU A 67 3.06 0.94 -9.43
C GLU A 67 3.40 1.42 -8.02
N ALA A 68 2.87 2.57 -7.62
CA ALA A 68 3.05 3.08 -6.27
C ALA A 68 2.47 2.13 -5.22
N THR A 69 1.29 1.57 -5.50
CA THR A 69 0.64 0.62 -4.58
C THR A 69 1.46 -0.65 -4.44
N LEU A 70 1.93 -1.20 -5.55
CA LEU A 70 2.76 -2.41 -5.53
C LEU A 70 4.10 -2.14 -4.83
N PHE A 71 4.67 -0.96 -5.05
CA PHE A 71 5.91 -0.53 -4.38
C PHE A 71 5.72 -0.52 -2.85
N MET A 72 4.62 0.04 -2.36
CA MET A 72 4.34 0.05 -0.93
C MET A 72 4.21 -1.37 -0.37
N MET A 73 3.48 -2.23 -1.05
CA MET A 73 3.33 -3.63 -0.62
C MET A 73 4.68 -4.33 -0.56
N GLN A 74 5.53 -4.09 -1.55
CA GLN A 74 6.86 -4.71 -1.62
C GLN A 74 7.75 -4.28 -0.45
N LYS A 75 7.58 -3.06 0.04
CA LYS A 75 8.34 -2.53 1.18
C LYS A 75 7.84 -3.04 2.52
N CYS A 76 6.65 -3.62 2.58
CA CYS A 76 6.05 -4.11 3.81
C CYS A 76 6.42 -5.57 4.07
N GLU A 77 7.67 -5.81 4.42
CA GLU A 77 8.18 -7.16 4.65
C GLU A 77 7.58 -7.82 5.89
N ASN A 78 7.23 -9.08 5.76
CA ASN A 78 6.68 -9.90 6.86
C ASN A 78 5.43 -9.30 7.50
N ALA A 79 4.64 -8.58 6.72
CA ALA A 79 3.43 -7.95 7.21
C ALA A 79 2.33 -8.98 7.49
N ASP A 80 1.61 -8.78 8.59
CA ASP A 80 0.35 -9.47 8.81
C ASP A 80 -0.81 -8.65 8.24
N VAL A 81 -0.72 -7.32 8.34
CA VAL A 81 -1.73 -6.40 7.83
C VAL A 81 -1.04 -5.21 7.17
N ILE A 82 -1.53 -4.84 5.99
CA ILE A 82 -1.09 -3.63 5.28
C ILE A 82 -2.33 -2.78 5.01
N THR A 83 -2.37 -1.58 5.58
CA THR A 83 -3.44 -0.62 5.34
C THR A 83 -2.93 0.47 4.41
N ILE A 84 -3.57 0.63 3.27
CA ILE A 84 -3.18 1.62 2.27
C ILE A 84 -4.15 2.78 2.30
N HIS A 85 -3.66 3.94 2.73
CA HIS A 85 -4.41 5.18 2.76
C HIS A 85 -4.18 5.94 1.48
N SER A 86 -5.20 6.03 0.64
CA SER A 86 -5.10 6.75 -0.61
C SER A 86 -6.45 7.35 -1.00
N GLU A 87 -6.40 8.37 -1.83
CA GLU A 87 -7.62 8.96 -2.39
C GLU A 87 -8.09 8.19 -3.63
N TYR A 88 -7.38 7.15 -4.04
CA TYR A 88 -7.63 6.46 -5.31
C TYR A 88 -8.50 5.23 -5.18
N PHE A 89 -8.43 4.52 -4.05
CA PHE A 89 -9.13 3.25 -3.87
C PHE A 89 -9.90 3.20 -2.56
N LYS A 90 -11.11 2.72 -2.63
CA LYS A 90 -11.90 2.42 -1.42
C LYS A 90 -11.92 0.92 -1.09
N ASN A 91 -11.55 0.06 -2.06
CA ASN A 91 -11.55 -1.38 -1.86
C ASN A 91 -10.76 -2.07 -2.98
N TYR A 92 -10.66 -3.38 -2.86
CA TYR A 92 -9.97 -4.24 -3.82
C TYR A 92 -10.52 -4.09 -5.25
N PHE A 93 -11.83 -3.99 -5.40
CA PHE A 93 -12.44 -3.89 -6.73
C PHE A 93 -12.02 -2.60 -7.46
N ALA A 94 -11.94 -1.51 -6.73
CA ALA A 94 -11.49 -0.23 -7.32
C ALA A 94 -10.04 -0.35 -7.77
N PHE A 95 -9.17 -0.94 -6.97
CA PHE A 95 -7.78 -1.21 -7.32
C PHE A 95 -7.69 -2.13 -8.54
N PHE A 96 -8.42 -3.24 -8.53
CA PHE A 96 -8.44 -4.20 -9.62
C PHE A 96 -8.85 -3.55 -10.95
N ASN A 97 -9.89 -2.72 -10.92
CA ASN A 97 -10.36 -2.04 -12.13
C ASN A 97 -9.33 -1.05 -12.66
N MET A 98 -8.66 -0.33 -11.78
CA MET A 98 -7.60 0.60 -12.18
C MET A 98 -6.40 -0.16 -12.76
N ALA A 99 -6.01 -1.26 -12.12
CA ALA A 99 -4.90 -2.09 -12.59
C ALA A 99 -5.20 -2.67 -13.97
N ARG A 100 -6.44 -3.10 -14.19
CA ARG A 100 -6.87 -3.63 -15.49
C ARG A 100 -6.78 -2.57 -16.60
N LYS A 101 -7.17 -1.33 -16.29
CA LYS A 101 -7.05 -0.21 -17.24
C LYS A 101 -5.58 0.14 -17.50
N ALA A 102 -4.78 0.18 -16.44
CA ALA A 102 -3.38 0.54 -16.53
C ALA A 102 -2.58 -0.43 -17.40
N TYR A 103 -2.90 -1.72 -17.29
CA TYR A 103 -2.13 -2.78 -17.93
C TYR A 103 -2.99 -3.64 -18.86
N ALA A 104 -3.80 -3.00 -19.70
CA ALA A 104 -4.74 -3.70 -20.58
C ALA A 104 -4.07 -4.81 -21.41
N GLN A 105 -2.80 -4.63 -21.80
CA GLN A 105 -2.08 -5.58 -22.64
C GLN A 105 -1.09 -6.48 -21.87
N THR A 106 -0.73 -6.10 -20.62
CA THR A 106 0.29 -6.81 -19.84
C THR A 106 -0.19 -7.21 -18.45
N LYS A 107 -1.48 -7.31 -18.28
CA LYS A 107 -2.14 -7.43 -16.96
C LYS A 107 -1.75 -8.66 -16.13
N LYS A 108 -1.22 -9.72 -16.74
CA LYS A 108 -0.92 -10.96 -16.02
C LYS A 108 0.09 -10.78 -14.88
N ASN A 109 1.12 -9.97 -15.11
CA ASN A 109 2.25 -9.85 -14.18
C ASN A 109 1.86 -9.11 -12.89
N TYR A 110 1.15 -7.99 -12.99
CA TYR A 110 0.81 -7.23 -11.80
C TYR A 110 -0.24 -7.94 -10.94
N MET A 111 -1.18 -8.65 -11.55
CA MET A 111 -2.17 -9.43 -10.80
C MET A 111 -1.52 -10.58 -10.05
N SER A 112 -0.57 -11.24 -10.67
CA SER A 112 0.22 -12.28 -10.03
C SER A 112 1.00 -11.72 -8.84
N LEU A 113 1.60 -10.56 -9.02
CA LEU A 113 2.36 -9.88 -7.97
C LEU A 113 1.45 -9.47 -6.80
N TYR A 114 0.30 -8.87 -7.08
CA TYR A 114 -0.67 -8.51 -6.07
C TYR A 114 -1.14 -9.73 -5.27
N LYS A 115 -1.47 -10.81 -5.96
CA LYS A 115 -1.89 -12.06 -5.31
C LYS A 115 -0.79 -12.63 -4.43
N SER A 116 0.45 -12.51 -4.86
CA SER A 116 1.60 -12.96 -4.07
C SER A 116 1.71 -12.18 -2.76
N PHE A 117 1.57 -10.87 -2.79
CA PHE A 117 1.58 -10.07 -1.57
C PHE A 117 0.42 -10.41 -0.65
N ARG A 118 -0.76 -10.56 -1.21
CA ARG A 118 -1.98 -10.82 -0.45
C ARG A 118 -2.03 -12.20 0.18
N LYS A 119 -1.24 -13.14 -0.32
CA LYS A 119 -1.14 -14.49 0.23
C LYS A 119 -0.64 -14.47 1.67
N ASP A 120 0.29 -13.58 1.97
CA ASP A 120 0.97 -13.54 3.27
C ASP A 120 0.43 -12.45 4.19
N ALA A 121 -0.31 -11.49 3.65
CA ALA A 121 -0.79 -10.34 4.42
C ALA A 121 -2.22 -9.99 4.05
N GLU A 122 -3.00 -9.51 5.03
CA GLU A 122 -4.28 -8.88 4.77
C GLU A 122 -4.03 -7.45 4.27
N VAL A 123 -4.58 -7.12 3.10
CA VAL A 123 -4.46 -5.79 2.51
C VAL A 123 -5.77 -5.06 2.62
N ILE A 124 -5.77 -3.94 3.31
CA ILE A 124 -6.94 -3.09 3.54
C ILE A 124 -6.74 -1.79 2.79
N PHE A 125 -7.73 -1.40 2.00
CA PHE A 125 -7.73 -0.10 1.33
C PHE A 125 -8.64 0.86 2.11
N ASP A 126 -8.07 1.96 2.58
CA ASP A 126 -8.79 2.98 3.32
C ASP A 126 -8.81 4.27 2.51
N LEU A 127 -9.98 4.61 1.98
CA LEU A 127 -10.13 5.79 1.15
C LEU A 127 -9.95 7.07 1.97
N THR A 128 -8.89 7.79 1.68
CA THR A 128 -8.63 9.07 2.30
C THR A 128 -9.53 10.13 1.65
N THR A 129 -10.37 10.74 2.45
CA THR A 129 -11.19 11.87 2.01
C THR A 129 -10.70 13.14 2.70
N TRP A 130 -11.09 14.30 2.16
CA TRP A 130 -10.67 15.58 2.73
C TRP A 130 -11.05 15.74 4.21
N CYS A 131 -12.13 15.08 4.64
CA CYS A 131 -12.58 15.15 6.04
C CYS A 131 -11.93 14.09 6.94
N LYS A 132 -11.19 13.15 6.38
CA LYS A 132 -10.50 12.09 7.12
C LYS A 132 -8.98 12.14 6.99
N ARG A 133 -8.47 13.18 6.36
CA ARG A 133 -7.03 13.33 6.17
C ARG A 133 -6.33 13.54 7.51
N ASN A 134 -5.13 12.97 7.61
CA ASN A 134 -4.25 13.20 8.76
C ASN A 134 -2.95 13.87 8.29
N GLU A 135 -2.02 14.07 9.21
CA GLU A 135 -0.74 14.73 8.92
C GLU A 135 0.09 14.01 7.85
N TYR A 136 0.00 12.68 7.77
CA TYR A 136 0.78 11.92 6.79
C TYR A 136 0.23 12.06 5.38
N ASP A 137 -1.08 12.18 5.24
CA ASP A 137 -1.70 12.47 3.94
C ASP A 137 -1.19 13.80 3.37
N ASP A 138 -1.13 14.81 4.22
CA ASP A 138 -0.64 16.13 3.84
C ASP A 138 0.86 16.12 3.58
N GLU A 139 1.62 15.40 4.40
CA GLU A 139 3.07 15.31 4.25
C GLU A 139 3.45 14.61 2.94
N VAL A 140 2.78 13.51 2.58
CA VAL A 140 3.08 12.78 1.36
C VAL A 140 2.78 13.60 0.10
N GLU A 141 1.73 14.43 0.13
CA GLU A 141 1.45 15.36 -0.96
C GLU A 141 2.51 16.45 -1.06
N LYS A 142 2.95 16.96 0.08
CA LYS A 142 3.98 17.97 0.15
C LYS A 142 5.32 17.45 -0.38
N MET A 143 5.67 16.22 -0.05
CA MET A 143 6.86 15.56 -0.59
C MET A 143 6.80 15.49 -2.12
N LEU A 144 5.62 15.18 -2.66
CA LEU A 144 5.43 15.05 -4.09
C LEU A 144 5.58 16.40 -4.81
N GLY A 145 5.11 17.49 -4.21
CA GLY A 145 5.23 18.83 -4.75
C GLY A 145 6.62 19.43 -4.68
N ASN A 146 7.48 18.88 -3.83
CA ASN A 146 8.87 19.35 -3.69
C ASN A 146 9.75 18.63 -4.71
N ASN A 147 10.39 19.37 -5.56
CA ASN A 147 11.32 18.80 -6.54
C ASN A 147 12.71 18.64 -5.94
#